data_41c35934649e9a51b5ad5c3f4c94c4ec
#
_entry.id   41c35934649e9a51b5ad5c3f4c94c4ec
#
_cell.length_a   1.000
_cell.length_b   1.000
_cell.length_c   1.000
_cell.angle_alpha   90.00
_cell.angle_beta   90.00
_cell.angle_gamma   90.00
#
_symmetry.space_group_name_H-M   'P 1'
#
loop_
_entity.id
_entity.type
_entity.pdbx_description
1 polymer ?
#
loop_
_entity_poly.entity_id
_entity_poly.type
_entity_poly.pdbx_seq_one_letter_code
_entity_poly.pdbx_strand_id
1 'polypeptide(L)'
;MQGSFVQFGKDNRRARDAYLYSVAVVATELRTLAIVQRPGKIMLLRVPALAIQDRGAYEFFAGLDSTGQPKWTSDSLKKVPIYEDPDGVGPFPQISYVPGLDRLVYTNQHGDGVSDAGFKSLLTMAEAPDPWGPWTVFYRDLFEPQIDHNVFQWSFAPKWFRNGGRDFTLIFSGVGVNDSWNTIDGTFTTTP
;
A
#
# COMPACT_ATOMS: atom_id res chain seq x y z
N MET A 1 4.10 13.21 6.59
CA MET A 1 3.38 11.98 6.29
C MET A 1 3.51 11.76 4.80
N GLN A 2 4.12 10.67 4.39
CA GLN A 2 4.17 10.26 2.98
C GLN A 2 3.02 9.28 2.76
N GLY A 3 2.19 9.54 1.78
CA GLY A 3 1.02 8.73 1.52
C GLY A 3 0.69 8.65 0.05
N SER A 4 -0.11 7.67 -0.32
CA SER A 4 -0.61 7.47 -1.67
C SER A 4 -2.12 7.28 -1.66
N PHE A 5 -2.76 7.61 -2.79
CA PHE A 5 -4.18 7.32 -2.97
C PHE A 5 -4.41 5.85 -3.30
N VAL A 6 -5.48 5.30 -2.72
CA VAL A 6 -5.97 3.98 -3.10
C VAL A 6 -6.53 4.04 -4.52
N GLN A 7 -6.05 3.14 -5.38
CA GLN A 7 -6.45 3.09 -6.79
C GLN A 7 -7.54 2.05 -7.00
N PHE A 8 -8.77 2.49 -7.21
CA PHE A 8 -9.91 1.61 -7.50
C PHE A 8 -10.02 1.30 -9.00
N GLY A 9 -9.01 0.60 -9.52
CA GLY A 9 -8.91 0.21 -10.92
C GLY A 9 -8.54 1.36 -11.85
N LYS A 10 -8.60 1.09 -13.16
CA LYS A 10 -8.30 2.09 -14.20
C LYS A 10 -9.24 3.28 -14.07
N ASP A 11 -8.65 4.48 -13.97
CA ASP A 11 -9.36 5.76 -13.87
C ASP A 11 -10.33 5.81 -12.65
N ASN A 12 -10.04 5.07 -11.59
CA ASN A 12 -10.85 4.94 -10.36
C ASN A 12 -12.30 4.46 -10.58
N ARG A 13 -12.56 3.75 -11.69
CA ARG A 13 -13.92 3.33 -12.10
C ARG A 13 -14.58 2.29 -11.19
N ARG A 14 -13.82 1.70 -10.28
CA ARG A 14 -14.29 0.74 -9.28
C ARG A 14 -14.45 1.36 -7.89
N ALA A 15 -14.37 2.69 -7.78
CA ALA A 15 -14.71 3.39 -6.55
C ALA A 15 -16.13 3.01 -6.10
N ARG A 16 -16.29 2.74 -4.81
CA ARG A 16 -17.55 2.20 -4.24
C ARG A 16 -18.42 3.30 -3.65
N ASP A 17 -17.87 4.49 -3.49
CA ASP A 17 -18.51 5.66 -2.91
C ASP A 17 -17.90 6.96 -3.47
N ALA A 18 -18.30 8.10 -2.93
CA ALA A 18 -17.81 9.41 -3.33
C ALA A 18 -16.55 9.88 -2.59
N TYR A 19 -15.85 8.97 -1.90
CA TYR A 19 -14.63 9.31 -1.18
C TYR A 19 -13.37 8.93 -1.96
N LEU A 20 -12.34 9.73 -1.78
CA LEU A 20 -10.96 9.37 -2.09
C LEU A 20 -10.32 8.83 -0.81
N TYR A 21 -9.70 7.68 -0.93
CA TYR A 21 -8.98 7.03 0.15
C TYR A 21 -7.48 7.22 -0.03
N SER A 22 -6.76 7.44 1.05
CA SER A 22 -5.31 7.55 1.06
C SER A 22 -4.73 6.74 2.21
N VAL A 23 -3.57 6.14 1.96
CA VAL A 23 -2.81 5.42 2.98
C VAL A 23 -1.49 6.13 3.26
N ALA A 24 -1.05 6.05 4.50
CA ALA A 24 0.20 6.66 4.92
C ALA A 24 0.87 5.85 6.02
N VAL A 25 2.20 5.85 6.02
CA VAL A 25 3.01 5.25 7.08
C VAL A 25 3.07 6.20 8.27
N VAL A 26 2.99 5.66 9.48
CA VAL A 26 3.36 6.40 10.69
C VAL A 26 4.87 6.41 10.82
N ALA A 27 5.45 7.59 10.76
CA ALA A 27 6.86 7.75 11.09
C ALA A 27 7.06 7.65 12.60
N THR A 28 7.91 6.73 13.03
CA THR A 28 8.35 6.63 14.43
C THR A 28 9.36 7.72 14.76
N GLU A 29 10.14 8.13 13.75
CA GLU A 29 11.07 9.25 13.84
C GLU A 29 11.02 10.10 12.56
N LEU A 30 10.93 11.43 12.72
CA LEU A 30 10.86 12.36 11.59
C LEU A 30 12.11 12.37 10.70
N ARG A 31 13.26 12.00 11.26
CA ARG A 31 14.53 11.95 10.52
C ARG A 31 14.65 10.74 9.58
N THR A 32 13.78 9.76 9.74
CA THR A 32 13.87 8.46 9.07
C THR A 32 12.68 8.18 8.16
N LEU A 33 11.97 9.21 7.69
CA LEU A 33 10.79 9.06 6.83
C LEU A 33 11.06 8.31 5.51
N ALA A 34 12.32 8.27 5.08
CA ALA A 34 12.72 7.60 3.84
C ALA A 34 13.13 6.12 4.05
N ILE A 35 13.07 5.61 5.27
CA ILE A 35 13.46 4.23 5.60
C ILE A 35 12.25 3.42 6.10
N VAL A 36 12.45 2.12 6.20
CA VAL A 36 11.46 1.21 6.80
C VAL A 36 11.19 1.62 8.24
N GLN A 37 9.93 1.84 8.58
CA GLN A 37 9.48 2.15 9.93
C GLN A 37 9.21 0.86 10.70
N ARG A 38 9.75 0.75 11.92
CA ARG A 38 9.66 -0.46 12.73
C ARG A 38 9.24 -0.14 14.19
N PRO A 39 8.18 -0.78 14.74
CA PRO A 39 7.18 -1.57 14.00
C PRO A 39 6.44 -0.71 12.98
N GLY A 40 6.08 -1.32 11.86
CA GLY A 40 5.41 -0.62 10.77
C GLY A 40 3.91 -0.49 10.98
N LYS A 41 3.34 0.69 10.74
CA LYS A 41 1.90 0.94 10.83
C LYS A 41 1.42 1.75 9.65
N ILE A 42 0.38 1.24 8.99
CA ILE A 42 -0.30 1.91 7.87
C ILE A 42 -1.61 2.49 8.37
N MET A 43 -1.79 3.79 8.18
CA MET A 43 -3.03 4.50 8.47
C MET A 43 -3.83 4.71 7.20
N LEU A 44 -5.16 4.72 7.34
CA LEU A 44 -6.10 5.04 6.27
C LEU A 44 -6.80 6.36 6.57
N LEU A 45 -6.90 7.18 5.54
CA LEU A 45 -7.64 8.43 5.53
C LEU A 45 -8.64 8.40 4.40
N ARG A 46 -9.71 9.17 4.52
CA ARG A 46 -10.62 9.47 3.41
C ARG A 46 -10.99 10.94 3.38
N VAL A 47 -11.42 11.39 2.21
CA VAL A 47 -11.95 12.73 1.99
C VAL A 47 -13.02 12.67 0.90
N PRO A 48 -14.13 13.42 0.99
CA PRO A 48 -15.06 13.56 -0.12
C PRO A 48 -14.31 14.05 -1.37
N ALA A 49 -14.52 13.41 -2.53
CA ALA A 49 -13.73 13.69 -3.74
C ALA A 49 -13.77 15.17 -4.15
N LEU A 50 -14.88 15.85 -3.91
CA LEU A 50 -15.05 17.28 -4.21
C LEU A 50 -14.43 18.22 -3.16
N ALA A 51 -13.98 17.68 -2.02
CA ALA A 51 -13.40 18.44 -0.91
C ALA A 51 -11.92 18.14 -0.68
N ILE A 52 -11.21 17.60 -1.67
CA ILE A 52 -9.80 17.16 -1.56
C ILE A 52 -8.87 18.30 -1.09
N GLN A 53 -9.17 19.54 -1.39
CA GLN A 53 -8.38 20.71 -0.97
C GLN A 53 -8.74 21.21 0.44
N ASP A 54 -9.85 20.75 1.01
CA ASP A 54 -10.27 21.13 2.35
C ASP A 54 -9.67 20.19 3.39
N ARG A 55 -8.69 20.69 4.14
CA ARG A 55 -8.04 19.95 5.22
C ARG A 55 -9.02 19.51 6.33
N GLY A 56 -10.08 20.29 6.57
CA GLY A 56 -11.10 20.00 7.57
C GLY A 56 -12.03 18.85 7.19
N ALA A 57 -12.10 18.50 5.90
CA ALA A 57 -12.95 17.43 5.39
C ALA A 57 -12.31 16.03 5.47
N TYR A 58 -11.04 15.94 5.90
CA TYR A 58 -10.37 14.65 6.03
C TYR A 58 -10.79 13.92 7.30
N GLU A 59 -11.07 12.63 7.13
CA GLU A 59 -11.38 11.70 8.21
C GLU A 59 -10.37 10.56 8.24
N PHE A 60 -10.09 10.08 9.45
CA PHE A 60 -9.18 8.98 9.73
C PHE A 60 -9.97 7.74 10.12
N PHE A 61 -9.50 6.58 9.72
CA PHE A 61 -10.05 5.32 10.16
C PHE A 61 -9.86 5.16 11.67
N ALA A 62 -10.94 4.86 12.38
CA ALA A 62 -11.01 4.75 13.84
C ALA A 62 -11.46 3.34 14.31
N GLY A 63 -11.24 2.33 13.47
CA GLY A 63 -11.63 0.94 13.76
C GLY A 63 -12.97 0.56 13.14
N LEU A 64 -13.43 -0.63 13.47
CA LEU A 64 -14.72 -1.16 13.06
C LEU A 64 -15.74 -1.01 14.20
N ASP A 65 -17.00 -0.94 13.86
CA ASP A 65 -18.10 -1.05 14.83
C ASP A 65 -18.44 -2.54 15.09
N SER A 66 -19.46 -2.78 15.91
CA SER A 66 -19.92 -4.14 16.26
C SER A 66 -20.50 -4.92 15.08
N THR A 67 -20.79 -4.26 13.95
CA THR A 67 -21.30 -4.87 12.71
C THR A 67 -20.22 -5.07 11.67
N GLY A 68 -18.96 -4.67 11.97
CA GLY A 68 -17.83 -4.73 11.04
C GLY A 68 -17.74 -3.55 10.08
N GLN A 69 -18.55 -2.48 10.28
CA GLN A 69 -18.49 -1.30 9.45
C GLN A 69 -17.39 -0.32 9.92
N PRO A 70 -16.72 0.39 9.00
CA PRO A 70 -15.64 1.30 9.35
C PRO A 70 -16.17 2.54 10.08
N LYS A 71 -15.54 2.86 11.21
CA LYS A 71 -15.72 4.13 11.91
C LYS A 71 -14.71 5.16 11.44
N TRP A 72 -15.14 6.39 11.36
CA TRP A 72 -14.35 7.52 10.92
C TRP A 72 -14.32 8.64 11.95
N THR A 73 -13.22 9.39 12.00
CA THR A 73 -13.05 10.51 12.93
C THR A 73 -12.22 11.63 12.28
N SER A 74 -12.57 12.87 12.58
CA SER A 74 -11.73 14.03 12.23
C SER A 74 -10.56 14.23 13.21
N ASP A 75 -10.61 13.57 14.38
CA ASP A 75 -9.55 13.63 15.39
C ASP A 75 -8.41 12.65 15.03
N SER A 76 -7.29 13.20 14.57
CA SER A 76 -6.12 12.40 14.19
C SER A 76 -5.48 11.62 15.33
N LEU A 77 -5.82 11.92 16.59
CA LEU A 77 -5.31 11.16 17.75
C LEU A 77 -6.07 9.85 17.98
N LYS A 78 -7.27 9.73 17.39
CA LYS A 78 -8.13 8.53 17.50
C LYS A 78 -7.99 7.56 16.34
N LYS A 79 -7.10 7.88 15.38
CA LYS A 79 -6.85 6.97 14.26
C LYS A 79 -6.22 5.66 14.72
N VAL A 80 -6.60 4.58 14.06
CA VAL A 80 -5.99 3.26 14.26
C VAL A 80 -5.44 2.73 12.94
N PRO A 81 -4.40 1.89 12.96
CA PRO A 81 -3.84 1.31 11.74
C PRO A 81 -4.80 0.31 11.09
N ILE A 82 -4.73 0.23 9.77
CA ILE A 82 -5.39 -0.82 8.98
C ILE A 82 -4.49 -2.03 8.76
N TYR A 83 -3.18 -1.86 8.92
CA TYR A 83 -2.17 -2.91 8.77
C TYR A 83 -1.00 -2.60 9.70
N GLU A 84 -0.49 -3.63 10.36
CA GLU A 84 0.70 -3.55 11.19
C GLU A 84 1.66 -4.69 10.81
N ASP A 85 2.96 -4.37 10.79
CA ASP A 85 4.02 -5.33 10.52
C ASP A 85 5.16 -5.13 11.53
N PRO A 86 5.46 -6.14 12.37
CA PRO A 86 6.55 -6.03 13.34
C PRO A 86 7.92 -5.89 12.69
N ASP A 87 8.09 -6.46 11.49
CA ASP A 87 9.36 -6.38 10.73
C ASP A 87 9.52 -5.04 9.99
N GLY A 88 8.46 -4.25 9.97
CA GLY A 88 8.48 -2.90 9.45
C GLY A 88 7.78 -2.72 8.10
N VAL A 89 7.44 -1.48 7.79
CA VAL A 89 6.87 -1.05 6.51
C VAL A 89 7.66 0.10 5.91
N GLY A 90 7.84 0.06 4.61
CA GLY A 90 8.51 1.12 3.85
C GLY A 90 7.66 2.38 3.71
N PRO A 91 8.27 3.49 3.27
CA PRO A 91 7.66 4.82 3.30
C PRO A 91 6.55 5.04 2.26
N PHE A 92 6.44 4.19 1.24
CA PHE A 92 5.59 4.41 0.07
C PHE A 92 4.54 3.30 -0.12
N PRO A 93 3.59 3.11 0.82
CA PRO A 93 2.56 2.09 0.67
C PRO A 93 1.68 2.41 -0.53
N GLN A 94 1.34 1.39 -1.31
CA GLN A 94 0.42 1.49 -2.44
C GLN A 94 -0.72 0.50 -2.25
N ILE A 95 -1.94 0.91 -2.61
CA ILE A 95 -3.09 0.01 -2.66
C ILE A 95 -3.78 0.20 -4.00
N SER A 96 -3.96 -0.91 -4.71
CA SER A 96 -4.62 -0.93 -6.01
C SER A 96 -5.67 -2.04 -6.08
N TYR A 97 -6.81 -1.77 -6.69
CA TYR A 97 -7.77 -2.80 -7.02
C TYR A 97 -7.25 -3.65 -8.18
N VAL A 98 -7.22 -4.97 -7.96
CA VAL A 98 -6.78 -5.97 -8.93
C VAL A 98 -8.00 -6.70 -9.48
N PRO A 99 -8.40 -6.47 -10.75
CA PRO A 99 -9.62 -7.01 -11.31
C PRO A 99 -9.67 -8.55 -11.34
N GLY A 100 -8.52 -9.19 -11.57
CA GLY A 100 -8.44 -10.65 -11.67
C GLY A 100 -8.61 -11.39 -10.35
N LEU A 101 -8.46 -10.68 -9.23
CA LEU A 101 -8.66 -11.20 -7.88
C LEU A 101 -9.97 -10.70 -7.26
N ASP A 102 -10.57 -9.67 -7.82
CA ASP A 102 -11.66 -8.89 -7.21
C ASP A 102 -11.32 -8.43 -5.79
N ARG A 103 -10.08 -7.94 -5.61
CA ARG A 103 -9.52 -7.52 -4.31
C ARG A 103 -8.73 -6.24 -4.46
N LEU A 104 -8.60 -5.54 -3.35
CA LEU A 104 -7.55 -4.55 -3.16
C LEU A 104 -6.25 -5.28 -2.81
N VAL A 105 -5.16 -4.89 -3.44
CA VAL A 105 -3.83 -5.41 -3.15
C VAL A 105 -2.94 -4.26 -2.69
N TYR A 106 -2.40 -4.44 -1.51
CA TYR A 106 -1.36 -3.61 -0.93
C TYR A 106 -0.01 -4.09 -1.44
N THR A 107 0.84 -3.15 -1.84
CA THR A 107 2.25 -3.40 -2.16
C THR A 107 3.12 -2.42 -1.40
N ASN A 108 4.19 -2.92 -0.77
CA ASN A 108 5.17 -2.08 -0.11
C ASN A 108 6.45 -2.87 0.18
N GLN A 109 7.49 -2.14 0.53
CA GLN A 109 8.66 -2.72 1.16
C GLN A 109 8.32 -3.16 2.58
N HIS A 110 8.96 -4.22 3.03
CA HIS A 110 9.00 -4.60 4.44
C HIS A 110 10.45 -4.59 4.95
N GLY A 111 10.62 -4.62 6.28
CA GLY A 111 11.93 -4.83 6.89
C GLY A 111 12.33 -6.30 6.88
N ASP A 112 13.61 -6.55 7.00
CA ASP A 112 14.17 -7.89 7.18
C ASP A 112 14.23 -8.34 8.65
N GLY A 113 13.67 -7.54 9.56
CA GLY A 113 13.69 -7.79 11.00
C GLY A 113 15.04 -7.55 11.69
N VAL A 114 16.12 -7.36 10.94
CA VAL A 114 17.50 -7.34 11.46
C VAL A 114 18.23 -6.04 11.18
N SER A 115 18.08 -5.47 9.98
CA SER A 115 18.85 -4.30 9.56
C SER A 115 17.98 -3.05 9.42
N ASP A 116 18.59 -1.88 9.64
CA ASP A 116 17.99 -0.59 9.29
C ASP A 116 18.22 -0.23 7.82
N ALA A 117 18.81 -1.12 7.04
CA ALA A 117 19.04 -0.95 5.61
C ALA A 117 17.69 -1.05 4.87
N GLY A 118 16.97 0.05 4.85
CA GLY A 118 15.58 0.14 4.50
C GLY A 118 15.19 -0.03 3.04
N PHE A 119 16.10 -0.41 2.14
CA PHE A 119 15.84 -0.39 0.70
C PHE A 119 16.28 -1.66 -0.04
N LYS A 120 16.37 -2.79 0.65
CA LYS A 120 16.57 -4.06 -0.05
C LYS A 120 15.36 -4.40 -0.90
N SER A 121 15.52 -5.31 -1.85
CA SER A 121 14.47 -5.75 -2.80
C SER A 121 13.29 -6.49 -2.14
N LEU A 122 12.94 -6.11 -0.93
CA LEU A 122 11.89 -6.73 -0.14
C LEU A 122 10.53 -6.24 -0.58
N LEU A 123 9.64 -7.14 -0.96
CA LEU A 123 8.27 -6.84 -1.35
C LEU A 123 7.29 -7.61 -0.49
N THR A 124 6.32 -6.90 0.09
CA THR A 124 5.11 -7.50 0.65
C THR A 124 3.93 -7.19 -0.25
N MET A 125 3.13 -8.22 -0.53
CA MET A 125 1.79 -8.07 -1.07
C MET A 125 0.79 -8.65 -0.08
N ALA A 126 -0.24 -7.88 0.21
CA ALA A 126 -1.38 -8.32 1.01
C ALA A 126 -2.67 -7.96 0.30
N GLU A 127 -3.70 -8.79 0.46
CA GLU A 127 -5.02 -8.56 -0.13
C GLU A 127 -6.06 -8.23 0.92
N ALA A 128 -7.08 -7.49 0.51
CA ALA A 128 -8.27 -7.24 1.31
C ALA A 128 -9.50 -6.98 0.44
N PRO A 129 -10.72 -7.25 0.94
CA PRO A 129 -11.96 -6.89 0.25
C PRO A 129 -12.21 -5.38 0.29
N ASP A 130 -11.76 -4.70 1.34
CA ASP A 130 -12.02 -3.28 1.61
C ASP A 130 -10.73 -2.55 2.01
N PRO A 131 -10.67 -1.20 1.87
CA PRO A 131 -9.48 -0.42 2.23
C PRO A 131 -9.05 -0.56 3.69
N TRP A 132 -9.98 -0.90 4.58
CA TRP A 132 -9.72 -1.10 6.01
C TRP A 132 -9.42 -2.55 6.39
N GLY A 133 -9.38 -3.47 5.42
CA GLY A 133 -9.05 -4.87 5.65
C GLY A 133 -10.29 -5.79 5.73
N PRO A 134 -10.16 -6.97 6.34
CA PRO A 134 -8.91 -7.51 6.91
C PRO A 134 -7.87 -7.79 5.84
N TRP A 135 -6.61 -7.45 6.13
CA TRP A 135 -5.49 -7.64 5.23
C TRP A 135 -4.82 -9.00 5.47
N THR A 136 -4.64 -9.78 4.41
CA THR A 136 -3.96 -11.07 4.43
C THR A 136 -2.73 -11.01 3.53
N VAL A 137 -1.54 -11.24 4.09
CA VAL A 137 -0.30 -11.33 3.33
C VAL A 137 -0.30 -12.63 2.55
N PHE A 138 -0.12 -12.55 1.23
CA PHE A 138 -0.04 -13.72 0.35
C PHE A 138 1.31 -13.81 -0.37
N TYR A 139 2.11 -12.75 -0.36
CA TYR A 139 3.44 -12.73 -0.93
C TYR A 139 4.37 -11.89 -0.05
N ARG A 140 5.52 -12.46 0.29
CA ARG A 140 6.60 -11.75 0.96
C ARG A 140 7.91 -12.39 0.53
N ASP A 141 8.69 -11.67 -0.23
CA ASP A 141 9.93 -12.21 -0.76
C ASP A 141 10.98 -11.11 -0.99
N LEU A 142 12.20 -11.58 -1.12
CA LEU A 142 13.38 -10.85 -1.52
C LEU A 142 13.70 -11.29 -2.95
N PHE A 143 13.67 -10.37 -3.92
CA PHE A 143 13.98 -10.68 -5.32
C PHE A 143 15.50 -10.87 -5.57
N GLU A 144 16.23 -11.42 -4.60
CA GLU A 144 17.61 -11.82 -4.79
C GLU A 144 17.68 -13.25 -5.39
N PRO A 145 18.59 -13.53 -6.33
CA PRO A 145 19.62 -12.64 -6.89
C PRO A 145 19.16 -11.80 -8.09
N GLN A 146 17.87 -11.83 -8.45
CA GLN A 146 17.37 -11.13 -9.66
C GLN A 146 17.49 -9.60 -9.52
N ILE A 147 17.35 -9.10 -8.31
CA ILE A 147 17.48 -7.68 -7.97
C ILE A 147 18.35 -7.59 -6.71
N ASP A 148 19.64 -7.33 -6.89
CA ASP A 148 20.62 -7.26 -5.81
C ASP A 148 20.83 -5.84 -5.25
N HIS A 149 19.94 -4.92 -5.58
CA HIS A 149 20.06 -3.50 -5.25
C HIS A 149 18.94 -3.01 -4.36
N ASN A 150 19.16 -1.86 -3.76
CA ASN A 150 18.12 -1.15 -3.02
C ASN A 150 17.00 -0.73 -3.96
N VAL A 151 15.79 -1.23 -3.73
CA VAL A 151 14.61 -0.91 -4.52
C VAL A 151 13.47 -0.44 -3.62
N PHE A 152 12.63 0.41 -4.17
CA PHE A 152 11.53 1.04 -3.43
C PHE A 152 10.38 1.45 -4.35
N GLN A 153 9.26 1.86 -3.74
CA GLN A 153 8.07 2.33 -4.44
C GLN A 153 7.40 1.28 -5.32
N TRP A 154 7.19 0.10 -4.79
CA TRP A 154 6.46 -0.95 -5.47
C TRP A 154 5.01 -0.56 -5.75
N SER A 155 4.63 -0.49 -7.02
CA SER A 155 3.30 -0.05 -7.43
C SER A 155 2.82 -0.85 -8.64
N PHE A 156 1.54 -1.23 -8.65
CA PHE A 156 0.91 -1.68 -9.87
C PHE A 156 0.67 -0.52 -10.83
N ALA A 157 0.72 -0.83 -12.13
CA ALA A 157 0.21 0.04 -13.17
C ALA A 157 -1.23 -0.37 -13.53
N PRO A 158 -2.28 0.27 -12.97
CA PRO A 158 -3.67 -0.22 -13.14
C PRO A 158 -4.15 -0.23 -14.60
N LYS A 159 -3.51 0.54 -15.47
CA LYS A 159 -3.80 0.58 -16.91
C LYS A 159 -3.17 -0.58 -17.69
N TRP A 160 -2.23 -1.30 -17.07
CA TRP A 160 -1.45 -2.36 -17.70
C TRP A 160 -1.85 -3.76 -17.24
N PHE A 161 -2.93 -3.89 -16.49
CA PHE A 161 -3.51 -5.20 -16.23
C PHE A 161 -4.00 -5.84 -17.53
N ARG A 162 -3.66 -7.10 -17.74
CA ARG A 162 -4.03 -7.94 -18.89
C ARG A 162 -4.71 -9.20 -18.39
N ASN A 163 -5.21 -10.04 -19.32
CA ASN A 163 -5.81 -11.33 -19.03
C ASN A 163 -6.87 -11.27 -17.91
N GLY A 164 -7.85 -10.34 -18.07
CA GLY A 164 -8.88 -10.14 -17.05
C GLY A 164 -8.38 -9.59 -15.72
N GLY A 165 -7.16 -9.04 -15.67
CA GLY A 165 -6.54 -8.49 -14.47
C GLY A 165 -5.68 -9.49 -13.72
N ARG A 166 -5.42 -10.66 -14.26
CA ARG A 166 -4.49 -11.64 -13.67
C ARG A 166 -3.04 -11.31 -13.97
N ASP A 167 -2.74 -10.83 -15.18
CA ASP A 167 -1.39 -10.43 -15.54
C ASP A 167 -1.19 -8.96 -15.17
N PHE A 168 -0.10 -8.68 -14.49
CA PHE A 168 0.23 -7.36 -13.97
C PHE A 168 1.64 -6.93 -14.34
N THR A 169 1.86 -5.64 -14.29
CA THR A 169 3.18 -5.02 -14.28
C THR A 169 3.36 -4.25 -12.98
N LEU A 170 4.38 -4.61 -12.21
CA LEU A 170 4.87 -3.80 -11.09
C LEU A 170 5.89 -2.78 -11.60
N ILE A 171 5.75 -1.57 -11.13
CA ILE A 171 6.72 -0.49 -11.32
C ILE A 171 7.47 -0.32 -10.00
N PHE A 172 8.77 -0.11 -10.08
CA PHE A 172 9.60 0.18 -8.93
C PHE A 172 10.83 0.99 -9.34
N SER A 173 11.55 1.52 -8.36
CA SER A 173 12.76 2.31 -8.57
C SER A 173 13.96 1.66 -7.91
N GLY A 174 15.17 1.86 -8.45
CA GLY A 174 16.43 1.65 -7.75
C GLY A 174 17.39 0.59 -8.28
N VAL A 175 17.08 -0.18 -9.34
CA VAL A 175 18.02 -1.19 -9.88
C VAL A 175 19.18 -0.54 -10.62
N GLY A 176 20.42 -0.90 -10.26
CA GLY A 176 21.66 -0.52 -10.95
C GLY A 176 22.07 0.94 -10.73
N VAL A 177 21.17 1.87 -10.89
CA VAL A 177 21.35 3.31 -10.65
C VAL A 177 20.24 3.78 -9.73
N ASN A 178 20.58 4.59 -8.72
CA ASN A 178 19.58 5.18 -7.85
C ASN A 178 18.53 5.91 -8.68
N ASP A 179 17.27 5.76 -8.29
CA ASP A 179 16.10 6.41 -8.91
C ASP A 179 15.81 6.00 -10.36
N SER A 180 16.36 4.86 -10.83
CA SER A 180 15.99 4.30 -12.12
C SER A 180 14.56 3.77 -12.11
N TRP A 181 13.86 3.91 -13.24
CA TRP A 181 12.52 3.35 -13.42
C TRP A 181 12.60 1.94 -13.99
N ASN A 182 11.97 1.00 -13.31
CA ASN A 182 12.01 -0.43 -13.66
C ASN A 182 10.62 -1.05 -13.63
N THR A 183 10.48 -2.20 -14.29
CA THR A 183 9.24 -2.97 -14.30
C THR A 183 9.51 -4.46 -14.16
N ILE A 184 8.58 -5.17 -13.53
CA ILE A 184 8.48 -6.63 -13.51
C ILE A 184 7.08 -7.02 -13.95
N ASP A 185 6.96 -7.92 -14.91
CA ASP A 185 5.71 -8.57 -15.26
C ASP A 185 5.50 -9.82 -14.41
N GLY A 186 4.26 -10.04 -14.00
CA GLY A 186 3.87 -11.21 -13.24
C GLY A 186 2.43 -11.63 -13.50
N THR A 187 2.06 -12.80 -12.98
CA THR A 187 0.72 -13.36 -13.10
C THR A 187 0.25 -13.87 -11.75
N PHE A 188 -0.95 -13.44 -11.34
CA PHE A 188 -1.61 -14.01 -10.17
C PHE A 188 -2.13 -15.41 -10.48
N THR A 189 -1.67 -16.39 -9.70
CA THR A 189 -2.19 -17.76 -9.72
C THR A 189 -3.06 -17.95 -8.48
N THR A 190 -4.31 -18.34 -8.67
CA THR A 190 -5.18 -18.74 -7.57
C THR A 190 -5.06 -20.24 -7.37
N THR A 191 -4.76 -20.67 -6.16
CA THR A 191 -4.96 -22.09 -5.78
C THR A 191 -6.45 -22.38 -5.75
N PRO A 192 -6.89 -23.52 -6.31
CA PRO A 192 -8.31 -23.92 -6.25
C PRO A 192 -8.77 -24.13 -4.82
#